data_978330fef17147367e6cf2672b342495
#
_entry.id   978330fef17147367e6cf2672b342495
#
_cell.length_a   1.000
_cell.length_b   1.000
_cell.length_c   1.000
_cell.angle_alpha   90.00
_cell.angle_beta   90.00
_cell.angle_gamma   90.00
#
_symmetry.space_group_name_H-M   'P 1'
#
loop_
_entity.id
_entity.type
_entity.pdbx_description
1 polymer ?
#
loop_
_entity_poly.entity_id
_entity_poly.type
_entity_poly.pdbx_seq_one_letter_code
_entity_poly.pdbx_strand_id
1 'polypeptide(L)'
;MKHLVSLAFTVSFLSACGGDEAAPPQSSLADAAQPVTVVQPTGGKVASTANGLPEGATTTTNPFAAFDFKGGTVYPAKAAVSIGTVSVPVGASEAFVPIRINRQTPNTVIVRVMTRNGTGTLAGIEGRHFQKVATTVFFRPGDPLEQTVRVPLVNMDAGRSFDIILPEGVVGGGVINSSARVTAVVGAKAGVAKTGGFRKARTFAPSGALAYQLDPAKVTWSDAGSAEAWRTRLPHGRTQPGNAETGLYLDPGLHPTAMPPFAIENGEVVIRSQQLASPILHDNTYWHHGAAMLTGQRMPATQLQYGQYEWTAMMPNRRGGWPALWLLPTSGWPPEIDVYEGFGYGSGWNFSKNISGNIHGGANGKRSFTALMQVNAANAYGLSGFDTSYHRFAVDIAPDFITWFVDGKETYQTVNPFKGTTWFPLMNVAVKKTGDYTGGTAEMRVRSFAVWKVPG
;
A
#
# COMPACT_ATOMS: atom_id res chain seq x y z
N MET A 1 -36.81 -19.77 17.57
CA MET A 1 -35.80 -18.97 18.25
C MET A 1 -34.48 -19.22 17.57
N LYS A 2 -34.05 -18.30 16.70
CA LYS A 2 -32.74 -18.38 16.01
C LYS A 2 -31.94 -17.16 16.48
N HIS A 3 -30.88 -17.43 17.22
CA HIS A 3 -29.96 -16.38 17.68
C HIS A 3 -29.16 -15.85 16.49
N LEU A 4 -29.32 -14.59 16.15
CA LEU A 4 -28.39 -13.84 15.33
C LEU A 4 -27.14 -13.54 16.19
N VAL A 5 -26.03 -14.13 15.83
CA VAL A 5 -24.72 -13.73 16.35
C VAL A 5 -24.24 -12.59 15.45
N SER A 6 -24.26 -11.38 15.99
CA SER A 6 -23.62 -10.20 15.39
C SER A 6 -22.11 -10.34 15.56
N LEU A 7 -21.39 -10.65 14.48
CA LEU A 7 -19.93 -10.59 14.45
C LEU A 7 -19.52 -9.12 14.28
N ALA A 8 -19.19 -8.47 15.38
CA ALA A 8 -18.46 -7.22 15.35
C ALA A 8 -17.01 -7.53 14.97
N PHE A 9 -16.62 -7.20 13.73
CA PHE A 9 -15.22 -7.24 13.31
C PHE A 9 -14.49 -6.05 13.94
N THR A 10 -13.85 -6.30 15.06
CA THR A 10 -12.81 -5.42 15.59
C THR A 10 -11.58 -5.62 14.73
N VAL A 11 -11.27 -4.66 13.86
CA VAL A 11 -10.00 -4.62 13.13
C VAL A 11 -8.92 -4.26 14.14
N SER A 12 -8.29 -5.28 14.71
CA SER A 12 -7.08 -5.10 15.52
C SER A 12 -5.94 -4.74 14.57
N PHE A 13 -5.53 -3.48 14.60
CA PHE A 13 -4.32 -3.02 13.92
C PHE A 13 -3.10 -3.66 14.59
N LEU A 14 -2.62 -4.77 14.04
CA LEU A 14 -1.30 -5.28 14.38
C LEU A 14 -0.26 -4.47 13.61
N SER A 15 0.53 -3.71 14.35
CA SER A 15 1.74 -3.06 13.83
C SER A 15 2.68 -4.14 13.29
N ALA A 16 2.95 -4.12 11.99
CA ALA A 16 3.75 -5.14 11.32
C ALA A 16 5.24 -5.11 11.70
N CYS A 17 5.70 -4.13 12.44
CA CYS A 17 7.07 -4.01 12.95
C CYS A 17 7.02 -3.31 14.31
N GLY A 18 6.76 -4.02 15.38
CA GLY A 18 6.75 -3.42 16.69
C GLY A 18 7.30 -4.38 17.75
N GLY A 19 8.33 -3.97 18.43
CA GLY A 19 8.64 -4.52 19.73
C GLY A 19 7.59 -4.06 20.74
N ASP A 20 7.24 -4.92 21.71
CA ASP A 20 6.38 -4.61 22.83
C ASP A 20 6.99 -3.45 23.65
N GLU A 21 6.55 -2.22 23.42
CA GLU A 21 6.61 -1.17 24.43
C GLU A 21 5.18 -0.84 24.83
N ALA A 22 4.95 -0.84 26.14
CA ALA A 22 3.69 -0.51 26.77
C ALA A 22 3.14 0.80 26.21
N ALA A 23 1.85 0.83 25.86
CA ALA A 23 1.16 2.02 25.44
C ALA A 23 1.28 3.11 26.50
N PRO A 24 1.67 4.34 26.14
CA PRO A 24 1.62 5.44 27.08
C PRO A 24 0.14 5.75 27.42
N PRO A 25 -0.13 6.26 28.62
CA PRO A 25 -1.49 6.56 29.05
C PRO A 25 -2.13 7.56 28.10
N GLN A 26 -3.38 7.34 27.74
CA GLN A 26 -4.19 8.26 26.96
C GLN A 26 -4.32 9.56 27.75
N SER A 27 -3.55 10.58 27.35
CA SER A 27 -3.85 11.94 27.74
C SER A 27 -4.97 12.47 26.83
N SER A 28 -6.03 12.94 27.43
CA SER A 28 -7.12 13.67 26.79
C SER A 28 -6.57 14.91 26.09
N LEU A 29 -6.46 14.87 24.76
CA LEU A 29 -6.18 16.04 23.94
C LEU A 29 -7.51 16.67 23.50
N ALA A 30 -8.14 17.37 24.40
CA ALA A 30 -8.93 18.55 24.09
C ALA A 30 -7.95 19.71 24.25
N ASP A 31 -7.36 20.24 23.15
CA ASP A 31 -7.23 21.69 22.99
C ASP A 31 -6.64 22.06 21.62
N ALA A 32 -7.33 23.04 21.01
CA ALA A 32 -6.82 24.11 20.16
C ALA A 32 -5.97 23.74 18.94
N ALA A 33 -6.60 23.19 17.91
CA ALA A 33 -6.13 23.38 16.54
C ALA A 33 -6.55 24.78 16.06
N GLN A 34 -5.64 25.73 15.98
CA GLN A 34 -5.83 26.98 15.24
C GLN A 34 -6.21 26.65 13.79
N PRO A 35 -7.18 27.33 13.18
CA PRO A 35 -7.57 27.07 11.81
C PRO A 35 -6.43 27.48 10.88
N VAL A 36 -5.80 26.53 10.25
CA VAL A 36 -4.93 26.79 9.10
C VAL A 36 -5.84 27.23 7.96
N THR A 37 -5.72 28.47 7.55
CA THR A 37 -6.43 29.01 6.39
C THR A 37 -5.93 28.28 5.14
N VAL A 38 -6.67 27.29 4.68
CA VAL A 38 -6.40 26.63 3.40
C VAL A 38 -6.87 27.59 2.31
N VAL A 39 -5.92 28.24 1.62
CA VAL A 39 -6.22 28.98 0.40
C VAL A 39 -6.65 27.97 -0.66
N GLN A 40 -7.94 27.98 -1.00
CA GLN A 40 -8.46 27.20 -2.13
C GLN A 40 -7.85 27.76 -3.42
N PRO A 41 -7.32 26.93 -4.30
CA PRO A 41 -6.97 27.39 -5.64
C PRO A 41 -8.27 27.70 -6.39
N THR A 42 -8.41 28.95 -6.83
CA THR A 42 -9.47 29.40 -7.75
C THR A 42 -9.31 28.69 -9.09
N GLY A 43 -10.42 28.17 -9.59
CA GLY A 43 -10.55 27.25 -10.72
C GLY A 43 -9.71 27.59 -11.94
N GLY A 44 -8.78 26.70 -12.25
CA GLY A 44 -8.06 26.61 -13.50
C GLY A 44 -7.84 25.13 -13.84
N LYS A 45 -7.76 24.81 -15.14
CA LYS A 45 -7.41 23.46 -15.59
C LYS A 45 -6.05 23.08 -15.02
N VAL A 46 -6.01 22.04 -14.20
CA VAL A 46 -4.79 21.56 -13.59
C VAL A 46 -4.18 20.51 -14.51
N ALA A 47 -3.12 20.85 -15.23
CA ALA A 47 -2.25 19.89 -15.88
C ALA A 47 -1.19 19.43 -14.85
N SER A 48 -0.82 18.17 -14.91
CA SER A 48 0.21 17.60 -14.06
C SER A 48 1.60 17.88 -14.62
N THR A 49 2.49 18.44 -13.81
CA THR A 49 3.92 18.48 -14.14
C THR A 49 4.55 17.08 -14.06
N ALA A 50 5.71 16.89 -14.67
CA ALA A 50 6.46 15.62 -14.63
C ALA A 50 6.68 15.09 -13.21
N ASN A 51 6.58 15.94 -12.19
CA ASN A 51 6.79 15.62 -10.75
C ASN A 51 5.47 15.36 -9.99
N GLY A 52 4.34 15.31 -10.68
CA GLY A 52 3.05 15.04 -10.05
C GLY A 52 2.43 16.18 -9.26
N LEU A 53 3.02 17.38 -9.30
CA LEU A 53 2.42 18.59 -8.75
C LEU A 53 1.33 19.14 -9.68
N PRO A 54 0.27 19.77 -9.14
CA PRO A 54 -0.71 20.48 -9.95
C PRO A 54 -0.05 21.57 -10.79
N GLU A 55 -0.40 21.69 -12.07
CA GLU A 55 0.03 22.81 -12.93
C GLU A 55 -0.48 24.13 -12.33
N GLY A 56 0.41 25.08 -12.11
CA GLY A 56 0.09 26.37 -11.48
C GLY A 56 0.46 26.47 -9.99
N ALA A 57 1.01 25.43 -9.37
CA ALA A 57 1.65 25.54 -8.07
C ALA A 57 2.93 26.37 -8.25
N THR A 58 2.91 27.64 -7.83
CA THR A 58 4.12 28.44 -7.80
C THR A 58 5.10 27.86 -6.78
N THR A 59 6.36 27.75 -7.16
CA THR A 59 7.46 27.12 -6.40
C THR A 59 7.78 27.76 -5.05
N THR A 60 7.02 28.76 -4.59
CA THR A 60 7.28 29.51 -3.37
C THR A 60 6.63 28.96 -2.12
N THR A 61 5.63 28.07 -2.22
CA THR A 61 5.06 27.37 -1.05
C THR A 61 4.84 25.91 -1.39
N ASN A 62 5.60 25.02 -0.78
CA ASN A 62 5.32 23.59 -0.83
C ASN A 62 3.91 23.38 -0.25
N PRO A 63 2.90 22.99 -1.07
CA PRO A 63 1.53 22.78 -0.59
C PRO A 63 1.43 21.67 0.45
N PHE A 64 2.51 20.89 0.61
CA PHE A 64 2.65 19.81 1.58
C PHE A 64 3.60 20.14 2.74
N ALA A 65 4.02 21.40 2.90
CA ALA A 65 4.87 21.81 4.03
C ALA A 65 4.27 21.48 5.40
N ALA A 66 2.94 21.45 5.49
CA ALA A 66 2.22 21.01 6.69
C ALA A 66 2.38 19.50 6.98
N PHE A 67 2.92 18.73 6.03
CA PHE A 67 3.19 17.30 6.14
C PHE A 67 4.69 17.01 6.23
N ASP A 68 5.50 17.98 6.65
CA ASP A 68 6.93 17.78 6.88
C ASP A 68 7.13 16.90 8.11
N PHE A 69 7.59 15.68 7.90
CA PHE A 69 7.90 14.70 8.94
C PHE A 69 9.28 14.93 9.59
N LYS A 70 10.01 15.97 9.20
CA LYS A 70 11.28 16.35 9.82
C LYS A 70 11.02 16.96 11.19
N GLY A 71 11.31 16.22 12.23
CA GLY A 71 11.27 16.75 13.59
C GLY A 71 10.27 16.12 14.53
N GLY A 72 9.65 15.04 14.16
CA GLY A 72 8.87 14.20 15.09
C GLY A 72 7.38 14.49 15.12
N THR A 73 6.65 13.47 15.26
CA THR A 73 5.38 13.23 15.96
C THR A 73 4.12 13.99 15.56
N VAL A 74 4.02 14.70 14.49
CA VAL A 74 2.69 15.16 14.06
C VAL A 74 2.23 14.36 12.86
N TYR A 75 1.58 13.22 13.12
CA TYR A 75 0.71 12.65 12.11
C TYR A 75 -0.42 13.64 11.87
N PRO A 76 -0.59 14.17 10.64
CA PRO A 76 -1.77 14.95 10.36
C PRO A 76 -2.98 14.06 10.67
N ALA A 77 -3.97 14.60 11.36
CA ALA A 77 -5.16 13.87 11.72
C ALA A 77 -5.74 13.21 10.45
N LYS A 78 -6.09 11.93 10.53
CA LYS A 78 -6.65 11.16 9.40
C LYS A 78 -7.79 11.95 8.78
N ALA A 79 -7.88 11.97 7.44
CA ALA A 79 -9.04 12.51 6.77
C ALA A 79 -10.28 11.69 7.14
N ALA A 80 -11.40 12.36 7.26
CA ALA A 80 -12.69 11.69 7.45
C ALA A 80 -13.50 11.74 6.15
N VAL A 81 -13.99 10.58 5.71
CA VAL A 81 -14.77 10.41 4.48
C VAL A 81 -16.26 10.52 4.76
N SER A 82 -16.97 11.18 3.87
CA SER A 82 -18.42 11.25 3.89
C SER A 82 -19.01 11.03 2.50
N ILE A 83 -20.23 10.46 2.46
CA ILE A 83 -21.05 10.37 1.25
C ILE A 83 -22.18 11.39 1.33
N GLY A 84 -22.46 12.12 0.25
CA GLY A 84 -23.57 13.06 0.17
C GLY A 84 -24.85 12.41 -0.35
N THR A 85 -25.97 12.74 0.28
CA THR A 85 -27.31 12.41 -0.24
C THR A 85 -27.59 13.22 -1.52
N VAL A 86 -28.28 12.63 -2.49
CA VAL A 86 -28.57 13.21 -3.79
C VAL A 86 -30.05 13.13 -4.15
N SER A 87 -30.63 14.24 -4.54
CA SER A 87 -31.92 14.29 -5.22
C SER A 87 -31.68 14.39 -6.73
N VAL A 88 -32.34 13.54 -7.50
CA VAL A 88 -32.28 13.55 -8.96
C VAL A 88 -33.66 13.88 -9.55
N PRO A 89 -33.74 14.49 -10.74
CA PRO A 89 -35.02 14.66 -11.44
C PRO A 89 -35.68 13.30 -11.70
N VAL A 90 -37.00 13.29 -11.71
CA VAL A 90 -37.75 12.13 -12.20
C VAL A 90 -37.36 11.86 -13.64
N GLY A 91 -37.08 10.61 -13.97
CA GLY A 91 -36.63 10.21 -15.32
C GLY A 91 -35.17 10.56 -15.63
N ALA A 92 -34.36 11.02 -14.65
CA ALA A 92 -32.94 11.22 -14.85
C ALA A 92 -32.26 9.92 -15.28
N SER A 93 -31.28 10.02 -16.20
CA SER A 93 -30.50 8.88 -16.70
C SER A 93 -29.28 8.57 -15.83
N GLU A 94 -28.91 9.47 -14.94
CA GLU A 94 -27.72 9.30 -14.07
C GLU A 94 -27.82 10.13 -12.78
N ALA A 95 -27.15 9.64 -11.75
CA ALA A 95 -26.91 10.35 -10.50
C ALA A 95 -25.40 10.53 -10.29
N PHE A 96 -25.00 11.70 -9.78
CA PHE A 96 -23.63 12.02 -9.38
C PHE A 96 -23.56 12.14 -7.87
N VAL A 97 -23.06 11.11 -7.22
CA VAL A 97 -23.03 11.03 -5.75
C VAL A 97 -21.69 11.55 -5.23
N PRO A 98 -21.69 12.62 -4.42
CA PRO A 98 -20.47 13.19 -3.92
C PRO A 98 -19.86 12.34 -2.80
N ILE A 99 -18.59 12.05 -2.94
CA ILE A 99 -17.72 11.47 -1.92
C ILE A 99 -16.75 12.57 -1.52
N ARG A 100 -16.61 12.84 -0.23
CA ARG A 100 -15.79 13.94 0.30
C ARG A 100 -14.84 13.45 1.36
N ILE A 101 -13.66 14.07 1.38
CA ILE A 101 -12.76 14.05 2.54
C ILE A 101 -12.74 15.44 3.17
N ASN A 102 -12.64 15.51 4.49
CA ASN A 102 -12.72 16.78 5.20
C ASN A 102 -11.42 17.60 5.19
N ARG A 103 -10.30 16.99 4.77
CA ARG A 103 -8.98 17.65 4.67
C ARG A 103 -8.03 16.88 3.75
N GLN A 104 -7.00 17.56 3.29
CA GLN A 104 -5.87 16.92 2.62
C GLN A 104 -5.11 16.02 3.58
N THR A 105 -4.49 14.96 3.04
CA THR A 105 -3.58 14.06 3.75
C THR A 105 -2.29 13.88 2.95
N PRO A 106 -1.18 13.56 3.60
CA PRO A 106 0.07 13.25 2.90
C PRO A 106 0.00 11.92 2.13
N ASN A 107 -1.01 11.10 2.41
CA ASN A 107 -1.18 9.75 1.88
C ASN A 107 -2.47 9.65 1.08
N THR A 108 -2.51 8.70 0.14
CA THR A 108 -3.75 8.37 -0.56
C THR A 108 -4.80 7.83 0.42
N VAL A 109 -6.01 8.37 0.35
CA VAL A 109 -7.21 7.82 1.01
C VAL A 109 -7.96 6.99 -0.02
N ILE A 110 -8.22 5.71 0.31
CA ILE A 110 -8.88 4.75 -0.58
C ILE A 110 -10.25 4.40 -0.04
N VAL A 111 -11.27 4.58 -0.86
CA VAL A 111 -12.68 4.42 -0.48
C VAL A 111 -13.37 3.48 -1.46
N ARG A 112 -13.85 2.32 -0.98
CA ARG A 112 -14.74 1.49 -1.78
C ARG A 112 -16.18 1.99 -1.68
N VAL A 113 -16.84 2.08 -2.82
CA VAL A 113 -18.22 2.60 -2.94
C VAL A 113 -19.08 1.59 -3.68
N MET A 114 -20.26 1.29 -3.17
CA MET A 114 -21.20 0.36 -3.78
C MET A 114 -22.63 0.89 -3.73
N THR A 115 -23.43 0.56 -4.76
CA THR A 115 -24.88 0.71 -4.72
C THR A 115 -25.51 -0.43 -3.93
N ARG A 116 -26.64 -0.15 -3.28
CA ARG A 116 -27.49 -1.11 -2.58
C ARG A 116 -28.96 -0.80 -2.86
N ASN A 117 -29.79 -1.84 -3.02
CA ASN A 117 -31.23 -1.67 -3.18
C ASN A 117 -31.82 -0.83 -2.03
N GLY A 118 -32.80 -0.02 -2.37
CA GLY A 118 -33.60 0.70 -1.39
C GLY A 118 -34.51 -0.22 -0.56
N THR A 119 -35.29 0.37 0.32
CA THR A 119 -36.25 -0.34 1.17
C THR A 119 -37.65 0.23 1.01
N GLY A 120 -38.68 -0.55 1.33
CA GLY A 120 -40.09 -0.14 1.26
C GLY A 120 -40.69 -0.21 -0.14
N THR A 121 -41.89 0.33 -0.30
CA THR A 121 -42.69 0.26 -1.54
C THR A 121 -42.10 1.06 -2.69
N LEU A 122 -41.34 2.11 -2.41
CA LEU A 122 -40.65 2.93 -3.39
C LEU A 122 -39.13 2.58 -3.46
N ALA A 123 -38.80 1.34 -3.14
CA ALA A 123 -37.40 0.86 -3.25
C ALA A 123 -36.92 0.93 -4.70
N GLY A 124 -35.76 1.55 -4.90
CA GLY A 124 -34.99 1.41 -6.13
C GLY A 124 -34.32 0.04 -6.13
N ILE A 125 -34.48 -0.72 -7.19
CA ILE A 125 -33.97 -2.09 -7.36
C ILE A 125 -32.91 -2.09 -8.47
N GLU A 126 -31.76 -2.71 -8.20
CA GLU A 126 -30.70 -2.93 -9.16
C GLU A 126 -31.20 -3.64 -10.43
N GLY A 127 -30.73 -3.22 -11.58
CA GLY A 127 -31.12 -3.75 -12.89
C GLY A 127 -32.46 -3.21 -13.40
N ARG A 128 -33.35 -2.74 -12.52
CA ARG A 128 -34.66 -2.20 -12.88
C ARG A 128 -34.72 -0.66 -12.82
N HIS A 129 -34.10 -0.07 -11.81
CA HIS A 129 -34.19 1.36 -11.55
C HIS A 129 -32.82 2.05 -11.59
N PHE A 130 -31.76 1.31 -11.36
CA PHE A 130 -30.37 1.75 -11.49
C PHE A 130 -29.47 0.59 -11.87
N GLN A 131 -28.30 0.88 -12.44
CA GLN A 131 -27.27 -0.12 -12.67
C GLN A 131 -26.37 -0.23 -11.46
N LYS A 132 -25.89 -1.47 -11.21
CA LYS A 132 -24.92 -1.74 -10.16
C LYS A 132 -23.66 -0.91 -10.35
N VAL A 133 -23.24 -0.26 -9.28
CA VAL A 133 -21.92 0.36 -9.19
C VAL A 133 -21.18 -0.29 -8.02
N ALA A 134 -19.96 -0.75 -8.30
CA ALA A 134 -18.98 -1.15 -7.31
C ALA A 134 -17.64 -0.60 -7.78
N THR A 135 -17.16 0.46 -7.15
CA THR A 135 -15.96 1.17 -7.60
C THR A 135 -15.10 1.59 -6.42
N THR A 136 -13.88 1.98 -6.72
CA THR A 136 -12.94 2.51 -5.73
C THR A 136 -12.61 3.95 -6.08
N VAL A 137 -12.70 4.83 -5.10
CA VAL A 137 -12.36 6.25 -5.20
C VAL A 137 -11.06 6.48 -4.46
N PHE A 138 -10.13 7.18 -5.10
CA PHE A 138 -8.83 7.53 -4.56
C PHE A 138 -8.75 9.03 -4.37
N PHE A 139 -8.38 9.46 -3.18
CA PHE A 139 -7.98 10.84 -2.90
C PHE A 139 -6.48 10.82 -2.65
N ARG A 140 -5.71 11.25 -3.65
CA ARG A 140 -4.25 11.35 -3.56
C ARG A 140 -3.85 12.67 -2.93
N PRO A 141 -2.63 12.81 -2.41
CA PRO A 141 -2.11 14.10 -1.99
C PRO A 141 -2.28 15.17 -3.09
N GLY A 142 -3.00 16.26 -2.78
CA GLY A 142 -3.30 17.34 -3.71
C GLY A 142 -4.54 17.17 -4.59
N ASP A 143 -5.24 16.04 -4.53
CA ASP A 143 -6.52 15.87 -5.23
C ASP A 143 -7.62 16.76 -4.59
N PRO A 144 -8.68 17.15 -5.33
CA PRO A 144 -9.82 17.84 -4.75
C PRO A 144 -10.45 17.05 -3.60
N LEU A 145 -10.97 17.78 -2.60
CA LEU A 145 -11.61 17.19 -1.42
C LEU A 145 -12.95 16.52 -1.73
N GLU A 146 -13.49 16.71 -2.92
CA GLU A 146 -14.75 16.09 -3.37
C GLU A 146 -14.57 15.43 -4.73
N GLN A 147 -15.05 14.19 -4.82
CA GLN A 147 -15.20 13.42 -6.05
C GLN A 147 -16.63 12.94 -6.20
N THR A 148 -17.07 12.67 -7.42
CA THR A 148 -18.41 12.13 -7.67
C THR A 148 -18.34 10.71 -8.22
N VAL A 149 -19.18 9.84 -7.70
CA VAL A 149 -19.44 8.52 -8.27
C VAL A 149 -20.68 8.62 -9.16
N ARG A 150 -20.51 8.29 -10.43
CA ARG A 150 -21.61 8.22 -11.41
C ARG A 150 -22.36 6.91 -11.24
N VAL A 151 -23.68 7.00 -11.08
CA VAL A 151 -24.59 5.85 -11.07
C VAL A 151 -25.56 5.97 -12.21
N PRO A 152 -25.51 5.07 -13.22
CA PRO A 152 -26.52 5.06 -14.28
C PRO A 152 -27.90 4.71 -13.73
N LEU A 153 -28.91 5.50 -14.11
CA LEU A 153 -30.32 5.31 -13.73
C LEU A 153 -31.10 4.80 -14.94
N VAL A 154 -32.15 4.01 -14.68
CA VAL A 154 -32.99 3.43 -15.71
C VAL A 154 -34.40 4.03 -15.64
N ASN A 155 -35.10 3.83 -14.54
CA ASN A 155 -36.50 4.21 -14.36
C ASN A 155 -36.71 4.66 -12.90
N MET A 156 -36.43 5.90 -12.63
CA MET A 156 -36.56 6.49 -11.28
C MET A 156 -37.83 7.35 -11.22
N ASP A 157 -38.94 6.73 -10.80
CA ASP A 157 -40.20 7.44 -10.54
C ASP A 157 -40.10 8.32 -9.29
N ALA A 158 -41.00 9.26 -9.13
CA ALA A 158 -41.05 10.18 -8.01
C ALA A 158 -41.07 9.42 -6.66
N GLY A 159 -40.23 9.84 -5.74
CA GLY A 159 -40.09 9.24 -4.41
C GLY A 159 -39.29 7.93 -4.37
N ARG A 160 -38.97 7.33 -5.49
CA ARG A 160 -38.15 6.12 -5.56
C ARG A 160 -36.72 6.38 -5.12
N SER A 161 -36.17 5.48 -4.31
CA SER A 161 -34.83 5.69 -3.74
C SER A 161 -34.03 4.39 -3.58
N PHE A 162 -32.71 4.51 -3.67
CA PHE A 162 -31.74 3.46 -3.35
C PHE A 162 -30.59 4.04 -2.54
N ASP A 163 -29.75 3.19 -1.97
CA ASP A 163 -28.63 3.61 -1.15
C ASP A 163 -27.29 3.46 -1.88
N ILE A 164 -26.34 4.32 -1.52
CA ILE A 164 -24.91 4.14 -1.75
C ILE A 164 -24.23 3.95 -0.41
N ILE A 165 -23.34 2.97 -0.35
CA ILE A 165 -22.68 2.57 0.89
C ILE A 165 -21.16 2.47 0.71
N LEU A 166 -20.45 2.62 1.83
CA LEU A 166 -19.05 2.21 2.01
C LEU A 166 -19.06 0.85 2.71
N PRO A 167 -18.98 -0.27 1.97
CA PRO A 167 -19.14 -1.62 2.54
C PRO A 167 -17.97 -2.04 3.43
N GLU A 168 -16.81 -1.47 3.17
CA GLU A 168 -15.57 -1.73 3.88
C GLU A 168 -15.03 -0.40 4.42
N GLY A 169 -14.19 -0.46 5.43
CA GLY A 169 -13.57 0.74 5.99
C GLY A 169 -12.78 1.53 4.93
N VAL A 170 -12.36 2.72 5.32
CA VAL A 170 -11.55 3.62 4.52
C VAL A 170 -10.08 3.38 4.85
N VAL A 171 -9.25 3.14 3.83
CA VAL A 171 -7.79 3.06 4.02
C VAL A 171 -7.22 4.46 4.04
N GLY A 172 -6.35 4.75 5.01
CA GLY A 172 -5.73 6.07 5.17
C GLY A 172 -6.63 7.15 5.74
N GLY A 173 -7.86 6.81 6.15
CA GLY A 173 -8.84 7.76 6.68
C GLY A 173 -9.80 7.17 7.71
N GLY A 174 -10.69 8.01 8.23
CA GLY A 174 -11.86 7.64 9.02
C GLY A 174 -13.15 7.80 8.20
N VAL A 175 -14.28 7.41 8.78
CA VAL A 175 -15.60 7.53 8.16
C VAL A 175 -16.49 8.42 9.01
N ILE A 176 -17.09 9.49 8.42
CA ILE A 176 -18.12 10.31 9.07
C ILE A 176 -19.48 9.63 8.91
N ASN A 177 -19.82 9.25 7.67
CA ASN A 177 -21.01 8.47 7.37
C ASN A 177 -20.70 7.45 6.26
N SER A 178 -21.22 6.23 6.44
CA SER A 178 -20.98 5.09 5.57
C SER A 178 -22.08 4.86 4.54
N SER A 179 -23.13 5.67 4.52
CA SER A 179 -24.24 5.52 3.58
C SER A 179 -24.89 6.87 3.25
N ALA A 180 -25.43 6.96 2.06
CA ALA A 180 -26.24 8.06 1.59
C ALA A 180 -27.36 7.53 0.69
N ARG A 181 -28.40 8.37 0.46
CA ARG A 181 -29.57 8.00 -0.35
C ARG A 181 -29.60 8.81 -1.64
N VAL A 182 -29.94 8.13 -2.73
CA VAL A 182 -30.32 8.75 -4.01
C VAL A 182 -31.82 8.64 -4.17
N THR A 183 -32.50 9.77 -4.33
CA THR A 183 -33.96 9.83 -4.43
C THR A 183 -34.39 10.62 -5.66
N ALA A 184 -35.37 10.10 -6.42
CA ALA A 184 -35.98 10.85 -7.51
C ALA A 184 -37.04 11.82 -6.94
N VAL A 185 -36.89 13.10 -7.28
CA VAL A 185 -37.72 14.19 -6.73
C VAL A 185 -38.23 15.04 -7.90
N VAL A 186 -39.54 15.34 -7.88
CA VAL A 186 -40.12 16.25 -8.87
C VAL A 186 -39.52 17.64 -8.69
N GLY A 187 -39.09 18.26 -9.78
CA GLY A 187 -38.49 19.58 -9.78
C GLY A 187 -37.04 19.64 -9.27
N ALA A 188 -36.42 18.50 -8.90
CA ALA A 188 -34.99 18.47 -8.60
C ALA A 188 -34.16 18.88 -9.84
N LYS A 189 -33.00 19.49 -9.60
CA LYS A 189 -32.05 19.79 -10.68
C LYS A 189 -31.14 18.59 -10.89
N ALA A 190 -30.75 18.34 -12.14
CA ALA A 190 -29.74 17.35 -12.47
C ALA A 190 -28.42 17.70 -11.76
N GLY A 191 -27.82 16.71 -11.13
CA GLY A 191 -26.49 16.84 -10.56
C GLY A 191 -25.46 17.03 -11.67
N VAL A 192 -24.34 17.65 -11.33
CA VAL A 192 -23.20 17.83 -12.25
C VAL A 192 -22.06 16.98 -11.76
N ALA A 193 -21.43 16.28 -12.69
CA ALA A 193 -20.19 15.57 -12.38
C ALA A 193 -19.12 16.58 -11.94
N LYS A 194 -18.71 16.50 -10.70
CA LYS A 194 -17.50 17.20 -10.24
C LYS A 194 -16.29 16.28 -10.47
N THR A 195 -15.91 16.14 -11.72
CA THR A 195 -14.72 15.38 -12.15
C THR A 195 -13.53 16.30 -12.38
N GLY A 196 -13.66 17.57 -12.04
CA GLY A 196 -12.63 18.55 -12.27
C GLY A 196 -11.40 18.30 -11.39
N GLY A 197 -10.31 17.92 -12.02
CA GLY A 197 -9.00 18.00 -11.42
C GLY A 197 -8.45 16.70 -10.81
N PHE A 198 -9.06 15.53 -11.06
CA PHE A 198 -8.42 14.27 -10.69
C PHE A 198 -7.16 14.07 -11.52
N ARG A 199 -6.04 13.89 -10.83
CA ARG A 199 -4.90 13.33 -11.52
C ARG A 199 -5.30 11.93 -12.02
N LYS A 200 -5.15 11.75 -13.33
CA LYS A 200 -5.26 10.43 -13.93
C LYS A 200 -4.33 9.50 -13.16
N ALA A 201 -4.77 8.28 -12.83
CA ALA A 201 -3.87 7.27 -12.28
C ALA A 201 -2.65 7.16 -13.20
N ARG A 202 -1.45 7.26 -12.61
CA ARG A 202 -0.21 7.13 -13.39
C ARG A 202 -0.08 5.69 -13.88
N THR A 203 0.44 5.57 -15.09
CA THR A 203 0.96 4.29 -15.57
C THR A 203 2.45 4.27 -15.28
N PHE A 204 2.96 3.18 -14.72
CA PHE A 204 4.39 2.99 -14.54
C PHE A 204 5.07 2.98 -15.90
N ALA A 205 5.99 3.90 -16.07
CA ALA A 205 6.85 3.97 -17.24
C ALA A 205 8.28 4.21 -16.72
N PRO A 206 9.23 3.31 -17.05
CA PRO A 206 10.62 3.53 -16.70
C PRO A 206 11.10 4.90 -17.18
N SER A 207 11.74 5.64 -16.31
CA SER A 207 12.34 6.93 -16.59
C SER A 207 13.80 6.96 -16.13
N GLY A 208 14.62 7.77 -16.77
CA GLY A 208 16.05 7.79 -16.47
C GLY A 208 16.82 6.66 -17.12
N ALA A 209 18.09 6.51 -16.70
CA ALA A 209 18.99 5.48 -17.23
C ALA A 209 18.78 4.14 -16.49
N LEU A 210 18.73 3.04 -17.24
CA LEU A 210 18.77 1.71 -16.66
C LEU A 210 20.12 1.55 -15.95
N ALA A 211 20.09 1.44 -14.63
CA ALA A 211 21.28 1.30 -13.79
C ALA A 211 21.61 -0.16 -13.48
N TYR A 212 20.57 -0.99 -13.34
CA TYR A 212 20.71 -2.41 -13.07
C TYR A 212 19.53 -3.18 -13.65
N GLN A 213 19.85 -4.36 -14.19
CA GLN A 213 18.85 -5.38 -14.53
C GLN A 213 19.35 -6.74 -14.07
N LEU A 214 18.52 -7.45 -13.33
CA LEU A 214 18.79 -8.80 -12.91
C LEU A 214 18.80 -9.73 -14.14
N ASP A 215 19.91 -10.42 -14.32
CA ASP A 215 20.07 -11.52 -15.28
C ASP A 215 20.19 -12.81 -14.46
N PRO A 216 19.18 -13.68 -14.42
CA PRO A 216 19.23 -14.91 -13.63
C PRO A 216 20.41 -15.81 -13.99
N ALA A 217 20.91 -15.76 -15.23
CA ALA A 217 22.07 -16.57 -15.65
C ALA A 217 23.40 -16.08 -15.04
N LYS A 218 23.45 -14.84 -14.54
CA LYS A 218 24.65 -14.22 -13.98
C LYS A 218 24.53 -13.85 -12.50
N VAL A 219 23.34 -14.03 -11.92
CA VAL A 219 23.14 -13.65 -10.53
C VAL A 219 24.01 -14.52 -9.60
N THR A 220 24.69 -13.87 -8.69
CA THR A 220 25.48 -14.49 -7.64
C THR A 220 25.11 -13.93 -6.28
N TRP A 221 25.40 -14.69 -5.23
CA TRP A 221 25.15 -14.29 -3.85
C TRP A 221 26.24 -14.81 -2.92
N SER A 222 26.46 -14.10 -1.82
CA SER A 222 27.38 -14.51 -0.76
C SER A 222 27.05 -13.79 0.56
N ASP A 223 27.58 -14.27 1.67
CA ASP A 223 27.41 -13.62 2.98
C ASP A 223 27.84 -12.15 2.98
N ALA A 224 29.01 -11.87 2.43
CA ALA A 224 29.55 -10.51 2.41
C ALA A 224 28.86 -9.60 1.38
N GLY A 225 28.40 -10.18 0.27
CA GLY A 225 28.03 -9.44 -0.94
C GLY A 225 29.22 -8.74 -1.57
N SER A 226 29.05 -8.23 -2.77
CA SER A 226 30.05 -7.41 -3.49
C SER A 226 29.35 -6.42 -4.43
N ALA A 227 30.11 -5.72 -5.27
CA ALA A 227 29.52 -4.87 -6.31
C ALA A 227 28.68 -5.67 -7.34
N GLU A 228 28.93 -6.97 -7.47
CA GLU A 228 28.32 -7.87 -8.45
C GLU A 228 27.51 -9.00 -7.82
N ALA A 229 27.66 -9.24 -6.51
CA ALA A 229 26.99 -10.31 -5.77
C ALA A 229 26.06 -9.80 -4.70
N TRP A 230 24.83 -10.33 -4.71
CA TRP A 230 23.83 -10.06 -3.67
C TRP A 230 24.33 -10.56 -2.32
N ARG A 231 24.05 -9.80 -1.27
CA ARG A 231 24.33 -10.19 0.10
C ARG A 231 23.15 -10.99 0.66
N THR A 232 23.46 -12.04 1.46
CA THR A 232 22.45 -12.99 1.97
C THR A 232 22.00 -12.70 3.40
N ARG A 233 22.15 -11.50 3.89
CA ARG A 233 21.76 -11.10 5.26
C ARG A 233 21.41 -9.62 5.36
N LEU A 234 20.75 -9.28 6.46
CA LEU A 234 20.49 -7.89 6.85
C LEU A 234 21.79 -7.12 7.13
N PRO A 235 21.77 -5.79 7.10
CA PRO A 235 22.92 -4.97 7.50
C PRO A 235 23.51 -5.32 8.87
N HIS A 236 22.63 -5.64 9.83
CA HIS A 236 22.97 -5.90 11.23
C HIS A 236 23.16 -7.39 11.57
N GLY A 237 22.87 -8.33 10.67
CA GLY A 237 23.03 -9.76 10.95
C GLY A 237 22.09 -10.67 10.17
N ARG A 238 21.87 -11.89 10.71
CA ARG A 238 21.08 -12.93 10.05
C ARG A 238 19.76 -13.20 10.74
N THR A 239 19.41 -12.42 11.75
CA THR A 239 18.21 -12.63 12.55
C THR A 239 17.51 -11.31 12.82
N GLN A 240 16.18 -11.34 13.00
CA GLN A 240 15.35 -10.15 13.25
C GLN A 240 14.28 -10.46 14.32
N PRO A 241 14.68 -10.90 15.54
CA PRO A 241 13.72 -11.28 16.57
C PRO A 241 12.86 -10.11 17.06
N GLY A 242 13.39 -8.87 17.02
CA GLY A 242 12.64 -7.66 17.35
C GLY A 242 11.45 -7.37 16.41
N ASN A 243 11.44 -7.98 15.22
CA ASN A 243 10.34 -7.94 14.27
C ASN A 243 9.42 -9.18 14.35
N ALA A 244 9.53 -9.94 15.44
CA ALA A 244 8.83 -11.21 15.64
C ALA A 244 9.08 -12.25 14.53
N GLU A 245 10.27 -12.24 13.94
CA GLU A 245 10.75 -13.26 13.03
C GLU A 245 11.39 -14.42 13.78
N THR A 246 11.17 -15.65 13.30
CA THR A 246 11.73 -16.88 13.86
C THR A 246 12.57 -17.66 12.86
N GLY A 247 12.92 -17.05 11.75
CA GLY A 247 13.80 -17.62 10.72
C GLY A 247 15.22 -17.08 10.82
N LEU A 248 16.20 -17.98 10.64
CA LEU A 248 17.59 -17.63 10.39
C LEU A 248 17.76 -17.36 8.89
N TYR A 249 18.23 -16.19 8.49
CA TYR A 249 18.57 -15.90 7.11
C TYR A 249 19.79 -16.72 6.67
N LEU A 250 19.53 -17.74 5.86
CA LEU A 250 20.53 -18.71 5.46
C LEU A 250 21.47 -18.16 4.38
N ASP A 251 22.70 -18.64 4.41
CA ASP A 251 23.68 -18.52 3.34
C ASP A 251 24.07 -19.92 2.90
N PRO A 252 24.05 -20.26 1.59
CA PRO A 252 24.39 -21.61 1.14
C PRO A 252 25.80 -22.07 1.49
N GLY A 253 26.75 -21.13 1.58
CA GLY A 253 28.13 -21.42 1.96
C GLY A 253 28.35 -21.63 3.45
N LEU A 254 27.54 -20.97 4.29
CA LEU A 254 27.65 -21.06 5.77
C LEU A 254 26.67 -22.07 6.38
N HIS A 255 25.53 -22.26 5.75
CA HIS A 255 24.44 -23.08 6.27
C HIS A 255 23.93 -24.03 5.16
N PRO A 256 24.71 -25.06 4.80
CA PRO A 256 24.28 -26.02 3.80
C PRO A 256 23.03 -26.77 4.28
N THR A 257 21.97 -26.76 3.48
CA THR A 257 20.72 -27.45 3.73
C THR A 257 20.35 -28.32 2.54
N ALA A 258 19.57 -29.37 2.77
CA ALA A 258 19.14 -30.29 1.70
C ALA A 258 18.38 -29.54 0.59
N MET A 259 17.62 -28.51 0.95
CA MET A 259 17.00 -27.58 0.02
C MET A 259 17.71 -26.20 0.17
N PRO A 260 18.39 -25.70 -0.86
CA PRO A 260 19.10 -24.43 -0.76
C PRO A 260 18.10 -23.25 -0.65
N PRO A 261 18.47 -22.19 0.13
CA PRO A 261 17.62 -21.01 0.30
C PRO A 261 17.45 -20.21 -0.99
N PHE A 262 18.36 -20.38 -1.94
CA PHE A 262 18.35 -19.73 -3.26
C PHE A 262 18.60 -20.74 -4.35
N ALA A 263 17.94 -20.55 -5.50
CA ALA A 263 18.18 -21.34 -6.71
C ALA A 263 17.92 -20.49 -7.96
N ILE A 264 18.47 -20.94 -9.09
CA ILE A 264 18.03 -20.49 -10.41
C ILE A 264 17.25 -21.65 -11.03
N GLU A 265 15.97 -21.46 -11.26
CA GLU A 265 15.07 -22.45 -11.82
C GLU A 265 14.26 -21.82 -12.94
N ASN A 266 14.30 -22.44 -14.11
CA ASN A 266 13.57 -21.97 -15.31
C ASN A 266 13.85 -20.49 -15.67
N GLY A 267 15.09 -20.02 -15.45
CA GLY A 267 15.45 -18.64 -15.70
C GLY A 267 14.91 -17.64 -14.68
N GLU A 268 14.58 -18.08 -13.48
CA GLU A 268 14.04 -17.27 -12.39
C GLU A 268 14.90 -17.43 -11.14
N VAL A 269 15.02 -16.36 -10.35
CA VAL A 269 15.61 -16.40 -9.02
C VAL A 269 14.55 -16.88 -8.03
N VAL A 270 14.84 -17.98 -7.35
CA VAL A 270 13.96 -18.55 -6.34
C VAL A 270 14.53 -18.27 -4.95
N ILE A 271 13.70 -17.73 -4.07
CA ILE A 271 14.04 -17.37 -2.68
C ILE A 271 13.10 -18.14 -1.75
N ARG A 272 13.68 -18.94 -0.80
CA ARG A 272 12.91 -19.89 0.00
C ARG A 272 13.09 -19.68 1.50
N SER A 273 11.99 -19.62 2.23
CA SER A 273 11.99 -20.00 3.65
C SER A 273 11.52 -21.43 3.80
N GLN A 274 11.98 -22.12 4.86
CA GLN A 274 11.76 -23.54 5.05
C GLN A 274 11.81 -23.94 6.52
N GLN A 275 11.14 -25.03 6.86
CA GLN A 275 11.44 -25.72 8.10
C GLN A 275 12.73 -26.51 7.93
N LEU A 276 13.65 -26.38 8.88
CA LEU A 276 14.93 -27.08 8.86
C LEU A 276 14.75 -28.53 9.34
N ALA A 277 15.41 -29.47 8.67
CA ALA A 277 15.44 -30.86 9.08
C ALA A 277 16.10 -31.06 10.45
N SER A 278 17.11 -30.23 10.75
CA SER A 278 17.77 -30.12 12.05
C SER A 278 17.97 -28.65 12.38
N PRO A 279 17.80 -28.25 13.65
CA PRO A 279 18.04 -26.87 14.06
C PRO A 279 19.48 -26.44 13.80
N ILE A 280 19.66 -25.18 13.43
CA ILE A 280 20.99 -24.57 13.25
C ILE A 280 21.29 -23.68 14.45
N LEU A 281 22.44 -23.88 15.08
CA LEU A 281 22.94 -23.02 16.14
C LEU A 281 23.55 -21.74 15.52
N HIS A 282 22.98 -20.59 15.87
CA HIS A 282 23.51 -19.28 15.50
C HIS A 282 23.30 -18.30 16.66
N ASP A 283 24.33 -17.57 17.03
CA ASP A 283 24.33 -16.62 18.15
C ASP A 283 23.73 -17.22 19.45
N ASN A 284 24.20 -18.41 19.85
CA ASN A 284 23.75 -19.18 21.00
C ASN A 284 22.25 -19.53 21.01
N THR A 285 21.58 -19.48 19.88
CA THR A 285 20.17 -19.83 19.72
C THR A 285 20.01 -20.91 18.64
N TYR A 286 19.17 -21.91 18.94
CA TYR A 286 18.80 -22.94 17.98
C TYR A 286 17.62 -22.46 17.12
N TRP A 287 17.85 -22.33 15.82
CA TRP A 287 16.85 -21.91 14.85
C TRP A 287 16.27 -23.11 14.12
N HIS A 288 14.95 -23.25 14.17
CA HIS A 288 14.22 -24.36 13.56
C HIS A 288 13.71 -24.03 12.14
N HIS A 289 13.77 -22.78 11.73
CA HIS A 289 13.36 -22.34 10.41
C HIS A 289 14.48 -21.57 9.72
N GLY A 290 14.65 -21.82 8.44
CA GLY A 290 15.46 -21.02 7.55
C GLY A 290 14.60 -19.96 6.86
N ALA A 291 15.08 -18.73 6.86
CA ALA A 291 14.61 -17.63 6.02
C ALA A 291 15.63 -17.37 4.90
N ALA A 292 15.26 -16.65 3.87
CA ALA A 292 16.18 -16.27 2.81
C ALA A 292 16.01 -14.82 2.41
N MET A 293 17.13 -14.15 2.13
CA MET A 293 17.18 -12.74 1.76
C MET A 293 18.30 -12.47 0.76
N LEU A 294 17.99 -11.68 -0.25
CA LEU A 294 18.98 -11.07 -1.13
C LEU A 294 18.88 -9.53 -0.98
N THR A 295 20.02 -8.91 -0.68
CA THR A 295 20.11 -7.45 -0.53
C THR A 295 21.18 -6.85 -1.44
N GLY A 296 20.83 -5.75 -2.11
CA GLY A 296 21.72 -4.96 -2.96
C GLY A 296 22.64 -4.00 -2.20
N GLN A 297 22.75 -4.14 -0.87
CA GLN A 297 23.51 -3.22 -0.01
C GLN A 297 24.95 -2.94 -0.48
N ARG A 298 25.59 -3.91 -1.12
CA ARG A 298 26.98 -3.81 -1.62
C ARG A 298 27.06 -3.59 -3.13
N MET A 299 25.93 -3.40 -3.81
CA MET A 299 25.82 -3.28 -5.26
C MET A 299 25.48 -1.82 -5.65
N PRO A 300 26.49 -0.97 -5.97
CA PRO A 300 26.25 0.44 -6.31
C PRO A 300 25.28 0.64 -7.48
N ALA A 301 25.23 -0.31 -8.43
CA ALA A 301 24.31 -0.28 -9.55
C ALA A 301 22.83 -0.40 -9.14
N THR A 302 22.53 -0.96 -7.95
CA THR A 302 21.18 -1.08 -7.41
C THR A 302 20.81 0.06 -6.45
N GLN A 303 21.74 1.00 -6.18
CA GLN A 303 21.54 2.08 -5.23
C GLN A 303 21.12 3.35 -5.95
N LEU A 304 20.06 4.00 -5.48
CA LEU A 304 19.60 5.29 -6.01
C LEU A 304 19.05 6.20 -4.93
N GLN A 305 19.13 7.49 -5.16
CA GLN A 305 18.47 8.51 -4.35
C GLN A 305 17.07 8.78 -4.87
N TYR A 306 16.93 8.98 -6.18
CA TYR A 306 15.68 9.16 -6.90
C TYR A 306 15.65 8.26 -8.12
N GLY A 307 14.48 7.74 -8.46
CA GLY A 307 14.27 6.83 -9.58
C GLY A 307 13.33 5.68 -9.23
N GLN A 308 13.48 4.57 -9.92
CA GLN A 308 12.46 3.53 -9.93
C GLN A 308 13.08 2.15 -9.71
N TYR A 309 12.33 1.34 -8.94
CA TYR A 309 12.56 -0.09 -8.78
C TYR A 309 11.33 -0.85 -9.26
N GLU A 310 11.51 -1.90 -10.02
CA GLU A 310 10.44 -2.82 -10.43
C GLU A 310 10.87 -4.27 -10.28
N TRP A 311 10.04 -5.08 -9.66
CA TRP A 311 10.15 -6.54 -9.59
C TRP A 311 9.00 -7.17 -10.35
N THR A 312 9.27 -8.24 -11.13
CA THR A 312 8.24 -9.17 -11.58
C THR A 312 8.38 -10.43 -10.77
N ALA A 313 7.41 -10.69 -9.89
CA ALA A 313 7.50 -11.78 -8.94
C ALA A 313 6.15 -12.49 -8.74
N MET A 314 6.24 -13.76 -8.35
CA MET A 314 5.13 -14.56 -7.83
C MET A 314 5.42 -14.86 -6.36
N MET A 315 4.42 -14.59 -5.50
CA MET A 315 4.57 -14.67 -4.06
C MET A 315 4.27 -16.07 -3.52
N PRO A 316 4.88 -16.49 -2.41
CA PRO A 316 4.59 -17.78 -1.79
C PRO A 316 3.16 -17.81 -1.24
N ASN A 317 2.55 -18.99 -1.26
CA ASN A 317 1.28 -19.26 -0.58
C ASN A 317 1.50 -20.28 0.57
N ARG A 318 2.27 -19.87 1.56
CA ARG A 318 2.55 -20.70 2.73
C ARG A 318 2.25 -19.95 4.01
N ARG A 319 1.43 -20.55 4.89
CA ARG A 319 1.17 -20.00 6.21
C ARG A 319 2.47 -19.89 7.01
N GLY A 320 2.68 -18.75 7.67
CA GLY A 320 3.90 -18.42 8.37
C GLY A 320 5.02 -17.82 7.53
N GLY A 321 4.93 -17.91 6.20
CA GLY A 321 5.84 -17.21 5.31
C GLY A 321 5.51 -15.71 5.24
N TRP A 322 6.55 -14.90 5.13
CA TRP A 322 6.46 -13.45 5.00
C TRP A 322 7.38 -12.96 3.87
N PRO A 323 6.88 -12.98 2.62
CA PRO A 323 7.60 -12.39 1.52
C PRO A 323 7.59 -10.86 1.59
N ALA A 324 8.71 -10.24 1.24
CA ALA A 324 8.81 -8.79 1.13
C ALA A 324 9.72 -8.37 -0.04
N LEU A 325 9.31 -7.27 -0.69
CA LEU A 325 10.08 -6.47 -1.62
C LEU A 325 10.16 -5.07 -1.04
N TRP A 326 11.33 -4.61 -0.66
CA TRP A 326 11.49 -3.42 0.15
C TRP A 326 12.83 -2.72 -0.03
N LEU A 327 13.00 -1.56 0.58
CA LEU A 327 14.18 -0.72 0.44
C LEU A 327 14.66 -0.24 1.81
N LEU A 328 15.97 -0.29 2.01
CA LEU A 328 16.64 0.33 3.15
C LEU A 328 17.61 1.43 2.70
N PRO A 329 17.85 2.44 3.55
CA PRO A 329 18.83 3.46 3.27
C PRO A 329 20.26 2.97 3.50
N THR A 330 21.18 3.51 2.72
CA THR A 330 22.62 3.26 2.91
C THR A 330 23.15 3.82 4.23
N SER A 331 22.42 4.77 4.84
CA SER A 331 22.77 5.42 6.12
C SER A 331 22.33 4.65 7.36
N GLY A 332 21.57 3.57 7.21
CA GLY A 332 21.04 2.76 8.33
C GLY A 332 19.55 3.02 8.63
N TRP A 333 18.90 2.03 9.24
CA TRP A 333 17.48 2.05 9.60
C TRP A 333 17.18 2.92 10.84
N PRO A 334 16.05 3.63 10.94
CA PRO A 334 15.17 3.97 9.84
C PRO A 334 15.77 5.05 8.94
N PRO A 335 15.21 5.35 7.77
CA PRO A 335 13.88 5.00 7.26
C PRO A 335 13.81 3.67 6.50
N GLU A 336 12.59 3.32 5.98
CA GLU A 336 12.30 2.13 5.21
C GLU A 336 11.15 2.38 4.23
N ILE A 337 11.18 1.73 3.07
CA ILE A 337 10.07 1.73 2.11
C ILE A 337 9.73 0.29 1.75
N ASP A 338 8.51 -0.14 2.05
CA ASP A 338 8.01 -1.46 1.66
C ASP A 338 7.21 -1.35 0.37
N VAL A 339 7.67 -2.03 -0.66
CA VAL A 339 7.00 -2.07 -1.98
C VAL A 339 5.87 -3.10 -1.96
N TYR A 340 6.14 -4.25 -1.37
CA TYR A 340 5.19 -5.31 -1.12
C TYR A 340 5.55 -6.06 0.17
N GLU A 341 4.59 -6.29 1.01
CA GLU A 341 4.66 -7.24 2.11
C GLU A 341 3.46 -8.18 2.05
N GLY A 342 3.71 -9.48 2.19
CA GLY A 342 2.68 -10.51 2.24
C GLY A 342 2.78 -11.30 3.54
N PHE A 343 1.69 -11.28 4.32
CA PHE A 343 1.65 -11.99 5.60
C PHE A 343 0.85 -13.28 5.45
N GLY A 344 1.54 -14.43 5.49
CA GLY A 344 0.92 -15.75 5.38
C GLY A 344 0.37 -16.30 6.68
N TYR A 345 -0.13 -15.45 7.59
CA TYR A 345 -0.62 -15.87 8.88
C TYR A 345 -1.91 -15.13 9.29
N GLY A 346 -2.64 -15.72 10.21
CA GLY A 346 -3.86 -15.14 10.76
C GLY A 346 -5.09 -15.33 9.88
N SER A 347 -6.25 -15.09 10.46
CA SER A 347 -7.52 -15.11 9.74
C SER A 347 -7.70 -13.82 8.97
N GLY A 348 -8.03 -13.90 7.70
CA GLY A 348 -8.38 -12.75 6.87
C GLY A 348 -7.26 -12.14 6.03
N TRP A 349 -6.00 -12.49 6.24
CA TRP A 349 -4.92 -12.10 5.35
C TRP A 349 -4.60 -13.25 4.37
N ASN A 350 -4.56 -12.94 3.08
CA ASN A 350 -4.34 -13.91 2.03
C ASN A 350 -3.44 -13.30 0.94
N PHE A 351 -2.33 -13.95 0.62
CA PHE A 351 -1.39 -13.51 -0.41
C PHE A 351 -2.03 -13.25 -1.77
N SER A 352 -3.04 -14.05 -2.14
CA SER A 352 -3.69 -13.90 -3.44
C SER A 352 -4.60 -12.69 -3.54
N LYS A 353 -4.93 -12.05 -2.42
CA LYS A 353 -5.96 -10.99 -2.37
C LYS A 353 -5.47 -9.69 -1.75
N ASN A 354 -4.44 -9.73 -0.92
CA ASN A 354 -4.03 -8.58 -0.13
C ASN A 354 -2.68 -8.03 -0.58
N ILE A 355 -2.54 -6.73 -0.49
CA ILE A 355 -1.29 -6.01 -0.72
C ILE A 355 -1.04 -5.07 0.45
N SER A 356 0.19 -5.06 0.93
CA SER A 356 0.70 -4.11 1.90
C SER A 356 1.88 -3.38 1.30
N GLY A 357 1.88 -2.06 1.41
CA GLY A 357 3.00 -1.18 1.12
C GLY A 357 3.13 -0.16 2.22
N ASN A 358 4.33 0.28 2.54
CA ASN A 358 4.56 1.06 3.75
C ASN A 358 5.73 2.02 3.61
N ILE A 359 5.77 3.05 4.46
CA ILE A 359 6.99 3.76 4.81
C ILE A 359 7.14 3.76 6.33
N HIS A 360 8.36 3.58 6.78
CA HIS A 360 8.73 3.74 8.19
C HIS A 360 9.76 4.84 8.29
N GLY A 361 9.53 5.80 9.19
CA GLY A 361 10.42 6.93 9.39
C GLY A 361 10.76 7.15 10.83
N GLY A 362 11.77 7.98 11.06
CA GLY A 362 12.24 8.35 12.38
C GLY A 362 13.65 8.93 12.34
N ALA A 363 14.19 9.20 13.51
CA ALA A 363 15.53 9.75 13.67
C ALA A 363 16.30 8.95 14.72
N ASN A 364 17.65 9.03 14.67
CA ASN A 364 18.55 8.43 15.66
C ASN A 364 18.33 6.92 15.87
N GLY A 365 18.11 6.18 14.78
CA GLY A 365 17.91 4.73 14.82
C GLY A 365 16.59 4.29 15.51
N LYS A 366 15.63 5.20 15.68
CA LYS A 366 14.31 4.91 16.24
C LYS A 366 13.20 5.23 15.26
N ARG A 367 12.30 4.28 15.04
CA ARG A 367 11.08 4.52 14.27
C ARG A 367 10.13 5.44 15.04
N SER A 368 9.71 6.53 14.44
CA SER A 368 8.79 7.48 15.06
C SER A 368 7.47 7.64 14.30
N PHE A 369 7.38 7.18 13.05
CA PHE A 369 6.12 7.19 12.29
C PHE A 369 6.08 6.07 11.24
N THR A 370 4.87 5.73 10.82
CA THR A 370 4.59 4.86 9.68
C THR A 370 3.46 5.46 8.83
N ALA A 371 3.47 5.18 7.53
CA ALA A 371 2.35 5.45 6.65
C ALA A 371 2.05 4.17 5.89
N LEU A 372 0.91 3.56 6.16
CA LEU A 372 0.58 2.21 5.77
C LEU A 372 -0.54 2.18 4.73
N MET A 373 -0.33 1.45 3.65
CA MET A 373 -1.36 0.98 2.74
C MET A 373 -1.53 -0.52 2.94
N GLN A 374 -2.64 -0.94 3.54
CA GLN A 374 -3.07 -2.34 3.58
C GLN A 374 -4.48 -2.44 3.02
N VAL A 375 -4.63 -3.13 1.92
CA VAL A 375 -5.91 -3.24 1.22
C VAL A 375 -6.14 -4.66 0.70
N ASN A 376 -7.40 -5.03 0.59
CA ASN A 376 -7.78 -6.16 -0.24
C ASN A 376 -7.63 -5.72 -1.70
N ALA A 377 -6.60 -6.21 -2.38
CA ALA A 377 -6.23 -5.78 -3.73
C ALA A 377 -7.29 -6.17 -4.77
N ALA A 378 -8.00 -7.29 -4.57
CA ALA A 378 -9.10 -7.68 -5.44
C ALA A 378 -10.25 -6.67 -5.36
N ASN A 379 -10.58 -6.20 -4.15
CA ASN A 379 -11.63 -5.22 -3.95
C ASN A 379 -11.21 -3.81 -4.37
N ALA A 380 -10.00 -3.38 -4.02
CA ALA A 380 -9.53 -2.02 -4.29
C ALA A 380 -9.11 -1.82 -5.75
N TYR A 381 -8.43 -2.80 -6.35
CA TYR A 381 -7.77 -2.65 -7.65
C TYR A 381 -8.19 -3.69 -8.69
N GLY A 382 -9.04 -4.66 -8.32
CA GLY A 382 -9.38 -5.80 -9.17
C GLY A 382 -8.22 -6.78 -9.39
N LEU A 383 -7.24 -6.79 -8.49
CA LEU A 383 -6.03 -7.61 -8.56
C LEU A 383 -6.10 -8.77 -7.57
N SER A 384 -5.76 -9.97 -8.03
CA SER A 384 -5.67 -11.16 -7.19
C SER A 384 -4.74 -12.19 -7.82
N GLY A 385 -4.43 -13.25 -7.08
CA GLY A 385 -3.60 -14.34 -7.60
C GLY A 385 -2.10 -14.06 -7.52
N PHE A 386 -1.64 -13.27 -6.57
CA PHE A 386 -0.21 -12.99 -6.35
C PHE A 386 0.60 -14.25 -6.05
N ASP A 387 -0.06 -15.32 -5.62
CA ASP A 387 0.50 -16.63 -5.34
C ASP A 387 0.33 -17.64 -6.50
N THR A 388 -0.36 -17.27 -7.56
CA THR A 388 -0.65 -18.15 -8.71
C THR A 388 -0.20 -17.57 -10.05
N SER A 389 0.16 -16.30 -10.07
CA SER A 389 0.62 -15.58 -11.27
C SER A 389 1.70 -14.56 -10.93
N TYR A 390 2.48 -14.19 -11.95
CA TYR A 390 3.46 -13.12 -11.82
C TYR A 390 2.79 -11.77 -11.90
N HIS A 391 3.17 -10.90 -10.98
CA HIS A 391 2.78 -9.50 -10.98
C HIS A 391 4.00 -8.59 -10.96
N ARG A 392 3.85 -7.39 -11.50
CA ARG A 392 4.88 -6.36 -11.45
C ARG A 392 4.62 -5.45 -10.26
N PHE A 393 5.56 -5.41 -9.33
CA PHE A 393 5.54 -4.54 -8.15
C PHE A 393 6.60 -3.46 -8.35
N ALA A 394 6.19 -2.20 -8.32
CA ALA A 394 7.13 -1.12 -8.55
C ALA A 394 6.93 0.05 -7.58
N VAL A 395 8.02 0.79 -7.36
CA VAL A 395 8.02 2.06 -6.64
C VAL A 395 8.80 3.10 -7.44
N ASP A 396 8.25 4.31 -7.50
CA ASP A 396 8.90 5.50 -8.04
C ASP A 396 9.18 6.47 -6.87
N ILE A 397 10.46 6.76 -6.65
CA ILE A 397 10.94 7.65 -5.60
C ILE A 397 11.33 8.97 -6.27
N ALA A 398 10.46 9.97 -6.15
CA ALA A 398 10.70 11.31 -6.62
C ALA A 398 10.99 12.26 -5.43
N PRO A 399 11.53 13.47 -5.66
CA PRO A 399 11.79 14.43 -4.57
C PRO A 399 10.57 14.74 -3.69
N ASP A 400 9.38 14.82 -4.28
CA ASP A 400 8.17 15.24 -3.58
C ASP A 400 7.25 14.07 -3.19
N PHE A 401 7.31 12.94 -3.92
CA PHE A 401 6.40 11.82 -3.73
C PHE A 401 7.11 10.48 -3.82
N ILE A 402 6.57 9.51 -3.11
CA ILE A 402 6.82 8.08 -3.30
C ILE A 402 5.52 7.48 -3.84
N THR A 403 5.59 6.76 -4.96
CA THR A 403 4.42 6.22 -5.64
C THR A 403 4.58 4.72 -5.89
N TRP A 404 3.60 3.93 -5.50
CA TRP A 404 3.56 2.48 -5.70
C TRP A 404 2.72 2.11 -6.92
N PHE A 405 3.15 1.05 -7.59
CA PHE A 405 2.45 0.51 -8.75
C PHE A 405 2.36 -1.00 -8.65
N VAL A 406 1.24 -1.56 -9.13
CA VAL A 406 1.08 -2.98 -9.39
C VAL A 406 0.59 -3.16 -10.81
N ASP A 407 1.22 -4.06 -11.57
CA ASP A 407 0.94 -4.30 -13.00
C ASP A 407 0.92 -3.02 -13.84
N GLY A 408 1.82 -2.12 -13.52
CA GLY A 408 1.97 -0.85 -14.21
C GLY A 408 0.95 0.21 -13.85
N LYS A 409 0.02 -0.05 -12.92
CA LYS A 409 -1.01 0.91 -12.49
C LYS A 409 -0.66 1.48 -11.12
N GLU A 410 -0.78 2.80 -10.97
CA GLU A 410 -0.64 3.45 -9.66
C GLU A 410 -1.66 2.89 -8.68
N THR A 411 -1.18 2.43 -7.52
CA THR A 411 -2.02 1.93 -6.43
C THR A 411 -2.02 2.86 -5.22
N TYR A 412 -0.91 3.52 -4.95
CA TYR A 412 -0.76 4.36 -3.77
C TYR A 412 0.26 5.47 -4.00
N GLN A 413 0.14 6.57 -3.28
CA GLN A 413 1.12 7.64 -3.26
C GLN A 413 1.17 8.29 -1.88
N THR A 414 2.36 8.67 -1.45
CA THR A 414 2.59 9.50 -0.27
C THR A 414 3.55 10.63 -0.59
N VAL A 415 3.50 11.70 0.19
CA VAL A 415 4.56 12.72 0.19
C VAL A 415 5.88 12.06 0.62
N ASN A 416 6.98 12.40 -0.06
CA ASN A 416 8.30 11.86 0.28
C ASN A 416 8.92 12.61 1.47
N PRO A 417 8.96 12.01 2.66
CA PRO A 417 9.59 12.60 3.84
C PRO A 417 11.11 12.35 3.90
N PHE A 418 11.66 11.58 2.95
CA PHE A 418 13.03 11.06 2.99
C PHE A 418 13.92 11.69 1.92
N LYS A 419 13.75 12.98 1.66
CA LYS A 419 14.53 13.68 0.62
C LYS A 419 16.02 13.51 0.87
N GLY A 420 16.76 13.22 -0.20
CA GLY A 420 18.22 13.05 -0.14
C GLY A 420 18.70 11.67 0.35
N THR A 421 17.80 10.74 0.65
CA THR A 421 18.16 9.39 1.09
C THR A 421 18.53 8.51 -0.09
N THR A 422 19.66 7.80 0.00
CA THR A 422 20.05 6.77 -0.97
C THR A 422 19.60 5.40 -0.50
N TRP A 423 18.90 4.68 -1.35
CA TRP A 423 18.24 3.41 -1.07
C TRP A 423 18.93 2.24 -1.74
N PHE A 424 18.83 1.06 -1.15
CA PHE A 424 19.17 -0.22 -1.78
C PHE A 424 18.03 -1.23 -1.59
N PRO A 425 17.85 -2.16 -2.56
CA PRO A 425 16.76 -3.12 -2.56
C PRO A 425 17.05 -4.34 -1.69
N LEU A 426 15.96 -4.88 -1.14
CA LEU A 426 15.93 -6.19 -0.49
C LEU A 426 14.73 -6.98 -1.03
N MET A 427 14.90 -8.29 -1.12
CA MET A 427 13.87 -9.26 -1.45
C MET A 427 14.07 -10.50 -0.58
N ASN A 428 13.04 -10.89 0.15
CA ASN A 428 13.16 -11.98 1.11
C ASN A 428 11.87 -12.76 1.29
N VAL A 429 12.00 -13.94 1.87
CA VAL A 429 10.90 -14.68 2.50
C VAL A 429 11.31 -14.95 3.94
N ALA A 430 10.75 -14.19 4.86
CA ALA A 430 10.93 -14.36 6.30
C ALA A 430 9.97 -15.42 6.88
N VAL A 431 10.15 -15.74 8.14
CA VAL A 431 9.26 -16.63 8.92
C VAL A 431 8.74 -15.88 10.14
N LYS A 432 7.42 -15.73 10.24
CA LYS A 432 6.78 -14.97 11.31
C LYS A 432 6.50 -15.83 12.54
N LYS A 433 6.80 -15.31 13.74
CA LYS A 433 6.59 -15.99 15.03
C LYS A 433 5.15 -16.44 15.27
N THR A 434 4.17 -15.66 14.84
CA THR A 434 2.75 -15.97 14.99
C THR A 434 2.22 -16.91 13.90
N GLY A 435 3.06 -17.23 12.92
CA GLY A 435 2.68 -18.11 11.83
C GLY A 435 2.81 -19.57 12.25
N ASP A 436 1.82 -20.37 11.92
CA ASP A 436 1.94 -21.81 11.96
C ASP A 436 2.72 -22.25 10.72
N TYR A 437 4.01 -22.02 10.72
CA TYR A 437 4.86 -22.52 9.64
C TYR A 437 4.91 -24.05 9.77
N THR A 438 3.96 -24.69 9.14
CA THR A 438 3.78 -26.15 9.22
C THR A 438 4.47 -26.83 8.06
N GLY A 439 5.75 -27.13 8.25
CA GLY A 439 6.52 -27.94 7.29
C GLY A 439 6.59 -27.38 5.85
N GLY A 440 7.45 -27.91 5.03
CA GLY A 440 7.60 -27.51 3.62
C GLY A 440 8.30 -26.18 3.42
N THR A 441 8.08 -25.56 2.26
CA THR A 441 8.81 -24.40 1.75
C THR A 441 7.83 -23.29 1.38
N ALA A 442 8.15 -22.04 1.73
CA ALA A 442 7.54 -20.86 1.14
C ALA A 442 8.50 -20.30 0.09
N GLU A 443 8.06 -20.18 -1.15
CA GLU A 443 8.89 -19.90 -2.30
C GLU A 443 8.40 -18.66 -3.04
N MET A 444 9.21 -17.60 -3.06
CA MET A 444 9.05 -16.44 -3.94
C MET A 444 9.87 -16.65 -5.20
N ARG A 445 9.26 -16.44 -6.36
CA ARG A 445 9.92 -16.53 -7.66
C ARG A 445 10.05 -15.15 -8.27
N VAL A 446 11.27 -14.73 -8.57
CA VAL A 446 11.56 -13.43 -9.17
C VAL A 446 12.05 -13.65 -10.60
N ARG A 447 11.20 -13.26 -11.55
CA ARG A 447 11.48 -13.37 -12.99
C ARG A 447 12.35 -12.23 -13.50
N SER A 448 12.14 -11.03 -12.98
CA SER A 448 12.95 -9.87 -13.32
C SER A 448 13.01 -8.88 -12.16
N PHE A 449 14.09 -8.13 -12.13
CA PHE A 449 14.23 -6.95 -11.28
C PHE A 449 15.04 -5.90 -12.04
N ALA A 450 14.60 -4.67 -12.02
CA ALA A 450 15.30 -3.58 -12.70
C ALA A 450 15.28 -2.29 -11.87
N VAL A 451 16.31 -1.47 -12.07
CA VAL A 451 16.51 -0.17 -11.41
C VAL A 451 16.79 0.88 -12.47
N TRP A 452 16.03 1.97 -12.45
CA TRP A 452 16.26 3.13 -13.32
C TRP A 452 16.60 4.34 -12.47
N LYS A 453 17.76 4.92 -12.72
CA LYS A 453 18.28 6.07 -11.98
C LYS A 453 17.87 7.35 -12.70
N VAL A 454 17.16 8.20 -11.99
CA VAL A 454 16.87 9.57 -12.43
C VAL A 454 18.04 10.46 -11.97
N PRO A 455 18.63 11.30 -12.85
CA PRO A 455 19.59 12.31 -12.44
C PRO A 455 18.97 13.21 -11.36
N GLY A 456 19.72 13.45 -10.29
CA GLY A 456 19.30 14.33 -9.20
C GLY A 456 19.34 15.79 -9.58
#